data_41b6c29f38502746f6796b3388ebac37
#
_entry.id   41b6c29f38502746f6796b3388ebac37
#
_cell.length_a   1.000
_cell.length_b   1.000
_cell.length_c   1.000
_cell.angle_alpha   90.00
_cell.angle_beta   90.00
_cell.angle_gamma   90.00
#
_symmetry.space_group_name_H-M   'P 1'
#
loop_
_entity.id
_entity.type
_entity.pdbx_description
1 polymer ?
#
loop_
_entity_poly.entity_id
_entity_poly.type
_entity_poly.pdbx_seq_one_letter_code
_entity_poly.pdbx_strand_id
1 'polypeptide(L)'
;MSPSANPNTEVTNAVYSQANFSSIFAVLATFDQAIHATGINEPEDLDAIVRCTEDTKSLKELALALLAAATDRKGKSLPSEDQWPKICSAFVSGNAVDMLKGLEVPEDAADSLDDFVSQTPAVRVDMLYWLSEIALMSNTTIKALIDIEYDKARKPPSTNPSLNDNILRLSPFAEIGKQRYWLFGNKTRQLYIESLSQRGRGKIELVAQTPEEFAAAAEDLRAQRTNAHKELAERITSQVVPYLERQIKKKERVERSLQRQALAMANIHMYETRTRKRQRVNYNVDELAEYDF
;
A
#
# COMPACT_ATOMS: atom_id res chain seq x y z
N MET A 1 -6.78 30.88 19.93
CA MET A 1 -6.91 29.50 20.45
C MET A 1 -6.57 28.59 19.28
N SER A 2 -5.37 28.03 19.25
CA SER A 2 -4.95 27.08 18.22
C SER A 2 -5.65 25.75 18.47
N PRO A 3 -6.19 25.08 17.43
CA PRO A 3 -6.78 23.76 17.60
C PRO A 3 -5.68 22.79 18.08
N SER A 4 -5.96 22.09 19.17
CA SER A 4 -5.04 21.05 19.69
C SER A 4 -4.92 19.95 18.63
N ALA A 5 -3.74 19.79 18.07
CA ALA A 5 -3.43 18.70 17.16
C ALA A 5 -3.71 17.35 17.86
N ASN A 6 -4.47 16.50 17.20
CA ASN A 6 -4.80 15.18 17.70
C ASN A 6 -3.51 14.32 17.66
N PRO A 7 -3.02 13.77 18.77
CA PRO A 7 -1.73 13.06 18.81
C PRO A 7 -1.67 11.87 17.84
N ASN A 8 -2.80 11.27 17.49
CA ASN A 8 -2.88 10.24 16.46
C ASN A 8 -2.58 10.78 15.05
N THR A 9 -2.84 12.05 14.77
CA THR A 9 -2.57 12.65 13.46
C THR A 9 -1.07 12.90 13.25
N GLU A 10 -0.33 13.29 14.31
CA GLU A 10 1.12 13.48 14.23
C GLU A 10 1.87 12.18 13.99
N VAL A 11 1.47 11.09 14.68
CA VAL A 11 2.06 9.75 14.45
C VAL A 11 1.69 9.21 13.06
N THR A 12 0.50 9.54 12.53
CA THR A 12 0.08 9.14 11.18
C THR A 12 0.96 9.77 10.11
N ASN A 13 1.26 11.06 10.26
CA ASN A 13 2.09 11.77 9.30
C ASN A 13 3.57 11.33 9.33
N ALA A 14 4.06 10.83 10.47
CA ALA A 14 5.46 10.45 10.62
C ALA A 14 5.90 9.27 9.73
N VAL A 15 5.02 8.31 9.45
CA VAL A 15 5.34 7.16 8.57
C VAL A 15 5.29 7.57 7.09
N TYR A 16 4.26 8.28 6.69
CA TYR A 16 4.14 8.75 5.31
C TYR A 16 5.22 9.76 4.90
N SER A 17 5.73 10.56 5.85
CA SER A 17 6.81 11.52 5.58
C SER A 17 8.19 10.88 5.42
N GLN A 18 8.32 9.57 5.61
CA GLN A 18 9.56 8.86 5.34
C GLN A 18 9.72 8.59 3.84
N ALA A 19 10.83 9.04 3.26
CA ALA A 19 11.18 8.76 1.88
C ALA A 19 11.20 7.26 1.58
N ASN A 20 11.55 6.44 2.57
CA ASN A 20 11.63 5.00 2.48
C ASN A 20 10.26 4.35 2.26
N PHE A 21 9.19 4.87 2.88
CA PHE A 21 7.83 4.34 2.74
C PHE A 21 7.33 4.40 1.29
N SER A 22 7.45 5.58 0.66
CA SER A 22 7.03 5.74 -0.73
C SER A 22 7.86 4.90 -1.71
N SER A 23 9.16 4.71 -1.42
CA SER A 23 10.04 3.87 -2.22
C SER A 23 9.65 2.40 -2.13
N ILE A 24 9.35 1.88 -0.93
CA ILE A 24 8.85 0.50 -0.75
C ILE A 24 7.57 0.31 -1.56
N PHE A 25 6.61 1.21 -1.39
CA PHE A 25 5.34 1.11 -2.12
C PHE A 25 5.55 1.09 -3.64
N ALA A 26 6.43 1.96 -4.15
CA ALA A 26 6.75 2.01 -5.57
C ALA A 26 7.37 0.69 -6.09
N VAL A 27 8.28 0.09 -5.30
CA VAL A 27 8.90 -1.20 -5.63
C VAL A 27 7.86 -2.33 -5.63
N LEU A 28 7.02 -2.40 -4.60
CA LEU A 28 5.97 -3.41 -4.48
C LEU A 28 4.93 -3.30 -5.62
N ALA A 29 4.50 -2.08 -5.93
CA ALA A 29 3.54 -1.84 -7.01
C ALA A 29 4.10 -2.11 -8.42
N THR A 30 5.41 -1.93 -8.61
CA THR A 30 6.06 -2.14 -9.91
C THR A 30 6.46 -3.59 -10.14
N PHE A 31 6.91 -4.29 -9.10
CA PHE A 31 7.48 -5.63 -9.17
C PHE A 31 6.70 -6.69 -8.36
N ASP A 32 5.37 -6.51 -8.23
CA ASP A 32 4.48 -7.42 -7.49
C ASP A 32 4.61 -8.87 -7.93
N GLN A 33 4.77 -9.10 -9.25
CA GLN A 33 4.95 -10.44 -9.84
C GLN A 33 6.25 -11.12 -9.41
N ALA A 34 7.29 -10.35 -9.10
CA ALA A 34 8.58 -10.87 -8.68
C ALA A 34 8.69 -11.02 -7.15
N ILE A 35 8.05 -10.11 -6.41
CA ILE A 35 8.12 -10.06 -4.95
C ILE A 35 7.02 -10.91 -4.30
N HIS A 36 5.91 -11.16 -5.04
CA HIS A 36 4.75 -11.91 -4.55
C HIS A 36 4.13 -11.36 -3.26
N ALA A 37 4.23 -10.05 -3.04
CA ALA A 37 3.59 -9.38 -1.92
C ALA A 37 2.09 -9.20 -2.23
N THR A 38 1.26 -10.04 -1.65
CA THR A 38 -0.19 -10.02 -1.89
C THR A 38 -0.90 -8.99 -1.03
N GLY A 39 -1.91 -8.34 -1.59
CA GLY A 39 -2.83 -7.47 -0.83
C GLY A 39 -2.42 -6.02 -0.69
N ILE A 40 -1.25 -5.59 -1.23
CA ILE A 40 -0.78 -4.20 -1.18
C ILE A 40 -1.05 -3.54 -2.53
N ASN A 41 -2.18 -2.87 -2.64
CA ASN A 41 -2.59 -2.17 -3.86
C ASN A 41 -2.55 -0.65 -3.70
N GLU A 42 -2.69 -0.17 -2.49
CA GLU A 42 -2.73 1.25 -2.15
C GLU A 42 -1.73 1.56 -1.02
N PRO A 43 -1.25 2.80 -0.90
CA PRO A 43 -0.33 3.18 0.18
C PRO A 43 -0.91 2.92 1.59
N GLU A 44 -2.24 3.03 1.73
CA GLU A 44 -2.95 2.75 2.99
C GLU A 44 -2.87 1.28 3.40
N ASP A 45 -2.82 0.36 2.43
CA ASP A 45 -2.65 -1.08 2.71
C ASP A 45 -1.27 -1.32 3.36
N LEU A 46 -0.22 -0.70 2.81
CA LEU A 46 1.13 -0.77 3.37
C LEU A 46 1.20 -0.11 4.76
N ASP A 47 0.57 1.06 4.93
CA ASP A 47 0.53 1.75 6.22
C ASP A 47 -0.18 0.90 7.29
N ALA A 48 -1.32 0.31 6.95
CA ALA A 48 -2.04 -0.58 7.85
C ALA A 48 -1.18 -1.77 8.29
N ILE A 49 -0.43 -2.39 7.36
CA ILE A 49 0.47 -3.51 7.64
C ILE A 49 1.62 -3.07 8.56
N VAL A 50 2.27 -1.95 8.25
CA VAL A 50 3.43 -1.45 9.01
C VAL A 50 3.05 -1.03 10.44
N ARG A 51 1.85 -0.45 10.62
CA ARG A 51 1.37 0.00 11.94
C ARG A 51 0.69 -1.07 12.75
N CYS A 52 0.35 -2.21 12.15
CA CYS A 52 -0.40 -3.26 12.83
C CYS A 52 0.32 -3.72 14.11
N THR A 53 -0.42 -3.75 15.22
CA THR A 53 0.07 -4.22 16.53
C THR A 53 -0.60 -5.52 16.94
N GLU A 54 -1.81 -5.80 16.46
CA GLU A 54 -2.60 -6.97 16.86
C GLU A 54 -2.46 -8.15 15.89
N ASP A 55 -2.53 -7.89 14.58
CA ASP A 55 -2.34 -8.90 13.54
C ASP A 55 -1.02 -8.70 12.80
N THR A 56 0.04 -9.25 13.35
CA THR A 56 1.41 -9.15 12.81
C THR A 56 1.67 -10.08 11.63
N LYS A 57 0.71 -10.95 11.28
CA LYS A 57 0.88 -11.96 10.23
C LYS A 57 1.18 -11.33 8.87
N SER A 58 0.41 -10.32 8.48
CA SER A 58 0.61 -9.63 7.20
C SER A 58 1.96 -8.93 7.11
N LEU A 59 2.46 -8.38 8.23
CA LEU A 59 3.80 -7.78 8.31
C LEU A 59 4.90 -8.83 8.15
N LYS A 60 4.78 -9.97 8.83
CA LYS A 60 5.71 -11.09 8.69
C LYS A 60 5.73 -11.63 7.26
N GLU A 61 4.55 -11.83 6.66
CA GLU A 61 4.44 -12.30 5.27
C GLU A 61 5.11 -11.33 4.28
N LEU A 62 4.90 -10.02 4.45
CA LEU A 62 5.56 -9.00 3.62
C LEU A 62 7.09 -9.03 3.80
N ALA A 63 7.57 -9.08 5.04
CA ALA A 63 8.99 -9.14 5.34
C ALA A 63 9.64 -10.40 4.73
N LEU A 64 9.01 -11.55 4.87
CA LEU A 64 9.48 -12.81 4.28
C LEU A 64 9.40 -12.81 2.74
N ALA A 65 8.41 -12.16 2.14
CA ALA A 65 8.33 -12.00 0.69
C ALA A 65 9.48 -11.15 0.15
N LEU A 66 9.79 -10.02 0.80
CA LEU A 66 10.94 -9.19 0.46
C LEU A 66 12.26 -9.93 0.69
N LEU A 67 12.38 -10.69 1.77
CA LEU A 67 13.55 -11.52 2.05
C LEU A 67 13.75 -12.60 0.98
N ALA A 68 12.66 -13.24 0.53
CA ALA A 68 12.69 -14.22 -0.57
C ALA A 68 13.17 -13.56 -1.87
N ALA A 69 12.66 -12.37 -2.17
CA ALA A 69 13.07 -11.59 -3.34
C ALA A 69 14.55 -11.16 -3.24
N ALA A 70 15.00 -10.72 -2.07
CA ALA A 70 16.38 -10.32 -1.82
C ALA A 70 17.38 -11.49 -1.94
N THR A 71 16.95 -12.72 -1.66
CA THR A 71 17.76 -13.94 -1.81
C THR A 71 17.60 -14.63 -3.17
N ASP A 72 16.88 -14.02 -4.10
CA ASP A 72 16.58 -14.57 -5.43
C ASP A 72 16.00 -15.99 -5.40
N ARG A 73 15.15 -16.28 -4.41
CA ARG A 73 14.50 -17.58 -4.32
C ARG A 73 13.51 -17.77 -5.46
N LYS A 74 13.69 -18.86 -6.18
CA LYS A 74 12.76 -19.25 -7.24
C LYS A 74 11.52 -19.93 -6.64
N GLY A 75 10.34 -19.41 -6.99
CA GLY A 75 9.07 -19.99 -6.58
C GLY A 75 8.34 -19.19 -5.50
N LYS A 76 7.12 -19.64 -5.16
CA LYS A 76 6.21 -18.95 -4.23
C LYS A 76 6.42 -19.33 -2.75
N SER A 77 7.39 -20.18 -2.43
CA SER A 77 7.62 -20.59 -1.05
C SER A 77 8.40 -19.52 -0.30
N LEU A 78 7.77 -18.96 0.72
CA LEU A 78 8.44 -18.04 1.64
C LEU A 78 9.51 -18.75 2.46
N PRO A 79 10.59 -18.05 2.84
CA PRO A 79 11.56 -18.54 3.82
C PRO A 79 10.84 -18.87 5.14
N SER A 80 11.36 -19.85 5.90
CA SER A 80 10.90 -20.05 7.27
C SER A 80 11.40 -18.91 8.18
N GLU A 81 10.66 -18.62 9.24
CA GLU A 81 11.01 -17.56 10.21
C GLU A 81 12.43 -17.77 10.79
N ASP A 82 12.85 -19.03 11.02
CA ASP A 82 14.18 -19.37 11.52
C ASP A 82 15.34 -18.98 10.57
N GLN A 83 15.04 -18.69 9.32
CA GLN A 83 16.05 -18.29 8.34
C GLN A 83 16.28 -16.76 8.37
N TRP A 84 15.38 -16.00 8.98
CA TRP A 84 15.47 -14.54 9.07
C TRP A 84 16.82 -14.06 9.60
N PRO A 85 17.29 -14.45 10.81
CA PRO A 85 18.53 -13.93 11.36
C PRO A 85 19.74 -14.31 10.52
N LYS A 86 19.77 -15.53 9.98
CA LYS A 86 20.89 -16.01 9.17
C LYS A 86 21.04 -15.22 7.87
N ILE A 87 19.93 -14.90 7.22
CA ILE A 87 19.94 -14.17 5.95
C ILE A 87 20.24 -12.70 6.20
N CYS A 88 19.60 -12.07 7.20
CA CYS A 88 19.86 -10.68 7.55
C CYS A 88 21.32 -10.47 7.97
N SER A 89 21.89 -11.35 8.80
CA SER A 89 23.30 -11.24 9.20
C SER A 89 24.26 -11.43 8.01
N ALA A 90 23.91 -12.30 7.06
CA ALA A 90 24.71 -12.47 5.83
C ALA A 90 24.68 -11.22 4.95
N PHE A 91 23.57 -10.50 4.88
CA PHE A 91 23.47 -9.25 4.15
C PHE A 91 24.21 -8.10 4.88
N VAL A 92 24.13 -8.05 6.21
CA VAL A 92 24.86 -7.05 7.02
C VAL A 92 26.37 -7.25 6.93
N SER A 93 26.86 -8.50 6.96
CA SER A 93 28.29 -8.81 6.87
C SER A 93 28.85 -8.83 5.45
N GLY A 94 27.98 -8.86 4.43
CA GLY A 94 28.39 -8.88 3.02
C GLY A 94 28.56 -7.49 2.41
N ASN A 95 29.17 -7.45 1.20
CA ASN A 95 29.40 -6.20 0.45
C ASN A 95 28.11 -5.45 0.05
N ALA A 96 26.92 -6.00 0.33
CA ALA A 96 25.65 -5.31 0.13
C ALA A 96 25.54 -4.01 0.95
N VAL A 97 26.20 -3.96 2.11
CA VAL A 97 26.25 -2.77 2.99
C VAL A 97 27.01 -1.61 2.35
N ASP A 98 28.08 -1.90 1.58
CA ASP A 98 28.84 -0.84 0.90
C ASP A 98 28.04 -0.11 -0.18
N MET A 99 27.06 -0.77 -0.79
CA MET A 99 26.18 -0.16 -1.78
C MET A 99 25.06 0.67 -1.16
N LEU A 100 24.70 0.38 0.09
CA LEU A 100 23.64 1.06 0.85
C LEU A 100 24.18 2.04 1.89
N LYS A 101 25.30 2.70 1.58
CA LYS A 101 25.94 3.70 2.47
C LYS A 101 24.92 4.69 3.01
N GLY A 102 24.72 4.66 4.33
CA GLY A 102 23.82 5.56 5.06
C GLY A 102 22.45 4.97 5.42
N LEU A 103 22.21 3.68 5.18
CA LEU A 103 21.12 2.94 5.81
C LEU A 103 21.66 2.23 7.05
N GLU A 104 21.30 2.75 8.21
CA GLU A 104 21.53 2.04 9.46
C GLU A 104 20.42 1.02 9.63
N VAL A 105 20.76 -0.25 9.50
CA VAL A 105 19.85 -1.34 9.88
C VAL A 105 19.95 -1.49 11.38
N PRO A 106 18.85 -1.38 12.12
CA PRO A 106 18.87 -1.64 13.55
C PRO A 106 19.29 -3.09 13.80
N GLU A 107 20.37 -3.30 14.54
CA GLU A 107 20.88 -4.64 14.85
C GLU A 107 19.80 -5.53 15.46
N ASP A 108 19.01 -4.99 16.38
CA ASP A 108 17.91 -5.68 17.07
C ASP A 108 16.82 -6.20 16.10
N ALA A 109 16.56 -5.52 15.00
CA ALA A 109 15.55 -5.94 14.02
C ALA A 109 16.01 -7.12 13.16
N ALA A 110 17.31 -7.41 13.13
CA ALA A 110 17.90 -8.50 12.38
C ALA A 110 17.97 -9.82 13.17
N ASP A 111 17.85 -9.77 14.51
CA ASP A 111 18.05 -10.92 15.39
C ASP A 111 16.93 -11.97 15.28
N SER A 112 15.70 -11.53 15.15
CA SER A 112 14.57 -12.42 14.84
C SER A 112 13.44 -11.69 14.12
N LEU A 113 12.54 -12.45 13.48
CA LEU A 113 11.35 -11.87 12.84
C LEU A 113 10.38 -11.28 13.88
N ASP A 114 10.32 -11.87 15.08
CA ASP A 114 9.49 -11.35 16.17
C ASP A 114 10.06 -10.04 16.73
N ASP A 115 11.38 -9.93 16.84
CA ASP A 115 12.05 -8.68 17.24
C ASP A 115 11.80 -7.57 16.21
N PHE A 116 11.89 -7.88 14.90
CA PHE A 116 11.51 -6.96 13.84
C PHE A 116 10.06 -6.48 14.00
N VAL A 117 9.13 -7.39 14.25
CA VAL A 117 7.71 -7.08 14.42
C VAL A 117 7.45 -6.24 15.68
N SER A 118 8.26 -6.37 16.72
CA SER A 118 8.13 -5.59 17.95
C SER A 118 8.63 -4.14 17.81
N GLN A 119 9.39 -3.84 16.76
CA GLN A 119 9.96 -2.50 16.53
C GLN A 119 8.91 -1.42 16.25
N THR A 120 9.32 -0.18 16.33
CA THR A 120 8.47 0.96 15.95
C THR A 120 8.14 0.94 14.46
N PRO A 121 7.02 1.51 14.01
CA PRO A 121 6.68 1.58 12.59
C PRO A 121 7.77 2.21 11.72
N ALA A 122 8.52 3.17 12.24
CA ALA A 122 9.64 3.81 11.54
C ALA A 122 10.77 2.81 11.23
N VAL A 123 11.19 2.04 12.23
CA VAL A 123 12.22 0.99 12.08
C VAL A 123 11.76 -0.11 11.15
N ARG A 124 10.47 -0.51 11.22
CA ARG A 124 9.89 -1.49 10.30
C ARG A 124 9.98 -1.00 8.84
N VAL A 125 9.67 0.28 8.58
CA VAL A 125 9.82 0.88 7.25
C VAL A 125 11.27 0.84 6.78
N ASP A 126 12.23 1.22 7.62
CA ASP A 126 13.64 1.23 7.25
C ASP A 126 14.15 -0.17 6.91
N MET A 127 13.76 -1.19 7.68
CA MET A 127 14.12 -2.58 7.41
C MET A 127 13.49 -3.11 6.11
N LEU A 128 12.20 -2.84 5.89
CA LEU A 128 11.52 -3.24 4.64
C LEU A 128 12.13 -2.54 3.42
N TYR A 129 12.50 -1.27 3.58
CA TYR A 129 13.19 -0.52 2.53
C TYR A 129 14.55 -1.15 2.22
N TRP A 130 15.34 -1.46 3.23
CA TRP A 130 16.62 -2.13 3.07
C TRP A 130 16.49 -3.47 2.29
N LEU A 131 15.51 -4.29 2.67
CA LEU A 131 15.23 -5.54 1.95
C LEU A 131 14.78 -5.29 0.50
N SER A 132 13.98 -4.26 0.25
CA SER A 132 13.53 -3.92 -1.11
C SER A 132 14.68 -3.47 -2.01
N GLU A 133 15.62 -2.70 -1.49
CA GLU A 133 16.82 -2.28 -2.23
C GLU A 133 17.74 -3.47 -2.55
N ILE A 134 17.93 -4.40 -1.60
CA ILE A 134 18.67 -5.64 -1.88
C ILE A 134 17.95 -6.47 -2.94
N ALA A 135 16.62 -6.60 -2.87
CA ALA A 135 15.84 -7.32 -3.87
C ALA A 135 16.00 -6.71 -5.27
N LEU A 136 15.97 -5.39 -5.41
CA LEU A 136 16.23 -4.71 -6.68
C LEU A 136 17.62 -5.02 -7.26
N MET A 137 18.62 -5.15 -6.38
CA MET A 137 20.00 -5.42 -6.79
C MET A 137 20.28 -6.89 -7.07
N SER A 138 19.65 -7.82 -6.35
CA SER A 138 19.99 -9.25 -6.40
C SER A 138 19.03 -10.10 -7.22
N ASN A 139 17.73 -9.73 -7.29
CA ASN A 139 16.69 -10.57 -7.87
C ASN A 139 16.81 -10.69 -9.39
N THR A 140 16.98 -11.91 -9.88
CA THR A 140 17.13 -12.18 -11.32
C THR A 140 15.84 -11.96 -12.10
N THR A 141 14.68 -12.18 -11.48
CA THR A 141 13.35 -11.93 -12.11
C THR A 141 13.13 -10.44 -12.31
N ILE A 142 13.45 -9.60 -11.33
CA ILE A 142 13.38 -8.14 -11.44
C ILE A 142 14.31 -7.65 -12.55
N LYS A 143 15.56 -8.13 -12.58
CA LYS A 143 16.51 -7.79 -13.65
C LYS A 143 15.99 -8.18 -15.02
N ALA A 144 15.44 -9.39 -15.16
CA ALA A 144 14.87 -9.84 -16.42
C ALA A 144 13.69 -8.98 -16.89
N LEU A 145 12.82 -8.52 -15.97
CA LEU A 145 11.74 -7.58 -16.29
C LEU A 145 12.28 -6.24 -16.79
N ILE A 146 13.32 -5.72 -16.14
CA ILE A 146 13.98 -4.48 -16.54
C ILE A 146 14.61 -4.64 -17.94
N ASP A 147 15.33 -5.73 -18.18
CA ASP A 147 15.98 -6.00 -19.46
C ASP A 147 14.97 -6.11 -20.62
N ILE A 148 13.82 -6.77 -20.37
CA ILE A 148 12.74 -6.86 -21.36
C ILE A 148 12.22 -5.47 -21.73
N GLU A 149 11.99 -4.59 -20.76
CA GLU A 149 11.51 -3.23 -21.02
C GLU A 149 12.59 -2.36 -21.67
N TYR A 150 13.86 -2.55 -21.32
CA TYR A 150 15.00 -1.90 -22.03
C TYR A 150 15.05 -2.30 -23.49
N ASP A 151 14.89 -3.57 -23.80
CA ASP A 151 14.88 -4.06 -25.18
C ASP A 151 13.66 -3.54 -25.97
N LYS A 152 12.53 -3.37 -25.31
CA LYS A 152 11.36 -2.69 -25.91
C LYS A 152 11.65 -1.22 -26.18
N ALA A 153 12.27 -0.51 -25.25
CA ALA A 153 12.60 0.91 -25.36
C ALA A 153 13.59 1.21 -26.51
N ARG A 154 14.44 0.25 -26.88
CA ARG A 154 15.35 0.36 -28.02
C ARG A 154 14.66 0.24 -29.39
N LYS A 155 13.44 -0.32 -29.43
CA LYS A 155 12.67 -0.48 -30.67
C LYS A 155 11.86 0.78 -30.97
N PRO A 156 11.57 1.07 -32.25
CA PRO A 156 10.74 2.21 -32.60
C PRO A 156 9.35 2.12 -31.92
N PRO A 157 8.76 3.24 -31.49
CA PRO A 157 7.44 3.28 -30.85
C PRO A 157 6.33 2.60 -31.65
N SER A 158 6.42 2.60 -32.98
CA SER A 158 5.47 1.95 -33.88
C SER A 158 5.45 0.42 -33.73
N THR A 159 6.52 -0.18 -33.24
CA THR A 159 6.64 -1.64 -33.10
C THR A 159 6.40 -2.12 -31.66
N ASN A 160 6.32 -1.24 -30.68
CA ASN A 160 6.20 -1.62 -29.27
C ASN A 160 5.31 -0.67 -28.44
N PRO A 161 3.99 -0.69 -28.67
CA PRO A 161 3.05 0.24 -28.02
C PRO A 161 2.84 -0.02 -26.52
N SER A 162 3.39 -1.10 -25.96
CA SER A 162 3.13 -1.55 -24.59
C SER A 162 4.33 -1.39 -23.64
N LEU A 163 5.18 -0.37 -23.88
CA LEU A 163 6.29 -0.05 -22.98
C LEU A 163 5.75 0.37 -21.61
N ASN A 164 6.28 -0.25 -20.56
CA ASN A 164 6.02 0.17 -19.19
C ASN A 164 7.17 1.01 -18.66
N ASP A 165 7.08 2.31 -18.85
CA ASP A 165 8.12 3.25 -18.43
C ASP A 165 8.44 3.18 -16.93
N ASN A 166 7.47 2.79 -16.08
CA ASN A 166 7.67 2.69 -14.64
C ASN A 166 8.68 1.60 -14.23
N ILE A 167 8.85 0.56 -15.05
CA ILE A 167 9.86 -0.48 -14.79
C ILE A 167 11.27 0.06 -15.05
N LEU A 168 11.43 0.90 -16.07
CA LEU A 168 12.72 1.48 -16.42
C LEU A 168 13.08 2.67 -15.53
N ARG A 169 12.11 3.49 -15.22
CA ARG A 169 12.28 4.70 -14.42
C ARG A 169 10.97 5.12 -13.79
N LEU A 170 10.93 5.15 -12.49
CA LEU A 170 9.86 5.84 -11.79
C LEU A 170 9.89 7.31 -12.17
N SER A 171 8.84 7.77 -12.82
CA SER A 171 8.73 9.16 -13.25
C SER A 171 7.87 9.94 -12.28
N PRO A 172 8.33 11.10 -11.77
CA PRO A 172 7.50 11.93 -10.93
C PRO A 172 6.30 12.44 -11.74
N PHE A 173 5.20 12.72 -11.07
CA PHE A 173 4.01 13.33 -11.66
C PHE A 173 4.31 14.70 -12.25
N ALA A 174 5.21 15.47 -11.59
CA ALA A 174 5.80 16.70 -12.11
C ALA A 174 7.16 16.96 -11.49
N GLU A 175 8.02 17.70 -12.19
CA GLU A 175 9.31 18.17 -11.69
C GLU A 175 9.40 19.69 -11.94
N ILE A 176 9.51 20.47 -10.87
CA ILE A 176 9.55 21.94 -10.95
C ILE A 176 10.71 22.46 -10.10
N GLY A 177 11.77 22.90 -10.78
CA GLY A 177 12.98 23.39 -10.12
C GLY A 177 13.69 22.31 -9.31
N LYS A 178 13.69 22.47 -7.98
CA LYS A 178 14.28 21.49 -7.05
C LYS A 178 13.23 20.61 -6.33
N GLN A 179 12.01 20.61 -6.82
CA GLN A 179 10.92 19.83 -6.24
C GLN A 179 10.42 18.81 -7.25
N ARG A 180 10.20 17.59 -6.78
CA ARG A 180 9.51 16.53 -7.51
C ARG A 180 8.20 16.22 -6.82
N TYR A 181 7.16 16.11 -7.60
CA TYR A 181 5.83 15.77 -7.16
C TYR A 181 5.55 14.33 -7.53
N TRP A 182 5.26 13.49 -6.53
CA TRP A 182 4.97 12.08 -6.72
C TRP A 182 3.51 11.80 -6.45
N LEU A 183 2.87 11.03 -7.30
CA LEU A 183 1.49 10.61 -7.14
C LEU A 183 1.44 9.10 -7.04
N PHE A 184 1.19 8.59 -5.84
CA PHE A 184 1.10 7.17 -5.57
C PHE A 184 -0.35 6.71 -5.36
N GLY A 185 -0.59 5.41 -5.55
CA GLY A 185 -1.90 4.80 -5.40
C GLY A 185 -2.74 4.82 -6.69
N ASN A 186 -3.65 3.86 -6.78
CA ASN A 186 -4.56 3.72 -7.90
C ASN A 186 -5.97 4.21 -7.58
N LYS A 187 -6.52 3.81 -6.44
CA LYS A 187 -7.87 4.20 -5.99
C LYS A 187 -7.83 5.39 -5.07
N THR A 188 -6.95 5.34 -4.08
CA THR A 188 -6.68 6.41 -3.13
C THR A 188 -5.35 7.02 -3.51
N ARG A 189 -5.37 8.12 -4.20
CA ARG A 189 -4.13 8.78 -4.63
C ARG A 189 -3.58 9.64 -3.52
N GLN A 190 -2.27 9.62 -3.36
CA GLN A 190 -1.54 10.44 -2.40
C GLN A 190 -0.50 11.27 -3.13
N LEU A 191 -0.46 12.56 -2.86
CA LEU A 191 0.50 13.49 -3.43
C LEU A 191 1.63 13.76 -2.45
N TYR A 192 2.85 13.51 -2.88
CA TYR A 192 4.07 13.81 -2.14
C TYR A 192 4.91 14.84 -2.86
N ILE A 193 5.62 15.65 -2.08
CA ILE A 193 6.66 16.55 -2.58
C ILE A 193 8.01 16.09 -2.06
N GLU A 194 8.93 15.81 -2.97
CA GLU A 194 10.33 15.56 -2.69
C GLU A 194 11.15 16.81 -2.96
N SER A 195 11.84 17.33 -1.95
CA SER A 195 12.75 18.46 -2.09
C SER A 195 14.17 17.95 -2.34
N LEU A 196 14.71 18.19 -3.53
CA LEU A 196 16.04 17.73 -3.91
C LEU A 196 17.12 18.49 -3.13
N SER A 197 17.95 17.75 -2.40
CA SER A 197 19.11 18.28 -1.69
C SER A 197 20.38 18.10 -2.51
N GLN A 198 21.32 19.06 -2.38
CA GLN A 198 22.63 18.94 -3.05
C GLN A 198 23.54 17.86 -2.43
N ARG A 199 23.23 17.36 -1.22
CA ARG A 199 24.11 16.48 -0.43
C ARG A 199 23.51 15.12 -0.06
N GLY A 200 22.38 14.73 -0.60
CA GLY A 200 21.80 13.45 -0.24
C GLY A 200 20.33 13.33 -0.60
N ARG A 201 19.63 12.37 0.04
CA ARG A 201 18.21 12.14 -0.14
C ARG A 201 17.42 13.41 0.19
N GLY A 202 16.51 13.76 -0.71
CA GLY A 202 15.60 14.87 -0.50
C GLY A 202 14.62 14.55 0.64
N LYS A 203 14.13 15.61 1.29
CA LYS A 203 13.02 15.45 2.23
C LYS A 203 11.76 15.19 1.41
N ILE A 204 11.04 14.14 1.76
CA ILE A 204 9.74 13.83 1.18
C ILE A 204 8.64 14.20 2.18
N GLU A 205 7.60 14.84 1.69
CA GLU A 205 6.45 15.27 2.51
C GLU A 205 5.15 14.88 1.81
N LEU A 206 4.23 14.32 2.56
CA LEU A 206 2.87 14.06 2.10
C LEU A 206 2.10 15.39 2.12
N VAL A 207 1.48 15.72 1.00
CA VAL A 207 0.78 17.00 0.79
C VAL A 207 -0.73 16.84 0.74
N ALA A 208 -1.21 15.79 0.07
CA ALA A 208 -2.65 15.58 -0.10
C ALA A 208 -3.00 14.09 -0.21
N GLN A 209 -4.13 13.72 0.43
CA GLN A 209 -4.73 12.39 0.39
C GLN A 209 -6.22 12.45 0.02
N THR A 210 -6.90 13.53 0.41
CA THR A 210 -8.34 13.72 0.18
C THR A 210 -8.60 14.69 -0.96
N PRO A 211 -9.74 14.63 -1.65
CA PRO A 211 -10.07 15.57 -2.72
C PRO A 211 -9.97 17.04 -2.29
N GLU A 212 -10.34 17.34 -1.03
CA GLU A 212 -10.29 18.67 -0.45
C GLU A 212 -8.84 19.15 -0.28
N GLU A 213 -7.96 18.27 0.20
CA GLU A 213 -6.51 18.56 0.34
C GLU A 213 -5.86 18.75 -1.03
N PHE A 214 -6.24 17.93 -2.04
CA PHE A 214 -5.77 18.12 -3.41
C PHE A 214 -6.23 19.45 -4.01
N ALA A 215 -7.46 19.88 -3.72
CA ALA A 215 -7.97 21.18 -4.14
C ALA A 215 -7.19 22.32 -3.47
N ALA A 216 -6.94 22.23 -2.16
CA ALA A 216 -6.13 23.21 -1.42
C ALA A 216 -4.68 23.26 -1.96
N ALA A 217 -4.04 22.12 -2.17
CA ALA A 217 -2.70 22.05 -2.76
C ALA A 217 -2.65 22.68 -4.17
N ALA A 218 -3.71 22.48 -4.97
CA ALA A 218 -3.81 23.10 -6.29
C ALA A 218 -3.98 24.63 -6.21
N GLU A 219 -4.67 25.16 -5.21
CA GLU A 219 -4.76 26.60 -4.97
C GLU A 219 -3.41 27.19 -4.55
N ASP A 220 -2.68 26.54 -3.65
CA ASP A 220 -1.34 26.94 -3.23
C ASP A 220 -0.37 26.96 -4.43
N LEU A 221 -0.45 25.97 -5.30
CA LEU A 221 0.34 25.92 -6.54
C LEU A 221 -0.03 27.05 -7.50
N ARG A 222 -1.32 27.41 -7.63
CA ARG A 222 -1.78 28.53 -8.46
C ARG A 222 -1.28 29.89 -7.96
N ALA A 223 -1.15 30.02 -6.64
CA ALA A 223 -0.60 31.24 -6.03
C ALA A 223 0.88 31.46 -6.40
N GLN A 224 1.58 30.42 -6.83
CA GLN A 224 2.97 30.54 -7.26
C GLN A 224 3.06 31.13 -8.66
N ARG A 225 4.15 31.92 -8.86
CA ARG A 225 4.26 32.78 -10.07
C ARG A 225 4.62 32.02 -11.36
N THR A 226 5.10 30.79 -11.27
CA THR A 226 5.63 30.06 -12.43
C THR A 226 4.51 29.34 -13.19
N ASN A 227 4.59 29.31 -14.52
CA ASN A 227 3.61 28.60 -15.36
C ASN A 227 3.58 27.10 -15.06
N ALA A 228 4.74 26.50 -14.76
CA ALA A 228 4.82 25.07 -14.44
C ALA A 228 3.97 24.70 -13.21
N HIS A 229 3.94 25.56 -12.16
CA HIS A 229 3.07 25.33 -11.01
C HIS A 229 1.58 25.45 -11.36
N LYS A 230 1.23 26.40 -12.24
CA LYS A 230 -0.16 26.58 -12.71
C LYS A 230 -0.63 25.39 -13.54
N GLU A 231 0.23 24.88 -14.43
CA GLU A 231 -0.04 23.66 -15.21
C GLU A 231 -0.22 22.43 -14.32
N LEU A 232 0.63 22.29 -13.29
CA LEU A 232 0.49 21.23 -12.31
C LEU A 232 -0.83 21.35 -11.53
N ALA A 233 -1.19 22.54 -11.08
CA ALA A 233 -2.45 22.80 -10.39
C ALA A 233 -3.66 22.47 -11.29
N GLU A 234 -3.59 22.80 -12.58
CA GLU A 234 -4.64 22.47 -13.54
C GLU A 234 -4.76 20.95 -13.76
N ARG A 235 -3.63 20.24 -13.88
CA ARG A 235 -3.60 18.77 -13.95
C ARG A 235 -4.21 18.12 -12.71
N ILE A 236 -3.89 18.61 -11.52
CA ILE A 236 -4.48 18.12 -10.25
C ILE A 236 -5.99 18.33 -10.29
N THR A 237 -6.46 19.53 -10.59
CA THR A 237 -7.87 19.87 -10.55
C THR A 237 -8.68 19.14 -11.63
N SER A 238 -8.12 18.99 -12.84
CA SER A 238 -8.85 18.40 -13.98
C SER A 238 -8.80 16.87 -14.01
N GLN A 239 -7.75 16.26 -13.49
CA GLN A 239 -7.52 14.81 -13.60
C GLN A 239 -7.63 14.08 -12.28
N VAL A 240 -6.98 14.60 -11.20
CA VAL A 240 -6.86 13.89 -9.94
C VAL A 240 -8.11 14.04 -9.08
N VAL A 241 -8.56 15.25 -8.84
CA VAL A 241 -9.74 15.51 -7.99
C VAL A 241 -11.01 14.81 -8.51
N PRO A 242 -11.40 14.94 -9.81
CA PRO A 242 -12.58 14.25 -10.31
C PRO A 242 -12.44 12.72 -10.31
N TYR A 243 -11.22 12.22 -10.41
CA TYR A 243 -10.96 10.79 -10.31
C TYR A 243 -11.24 10.30 -8.88
N LEU A 244 -10.69 10.96 -7.87
CA LEU A 244 -10.88 10.63 -6.46
C LEU A 244 -12.35 10.69 -6.05
N GLU A 245 -13.07 11.76 -6.43
CA GLU A 245 -14.50 11.88 -6.17
C GLU A 245 -15.31 10.71 -6.75
N ARG A 246 -14.94 10.26 -7.96
CA ARG A 246 -15.58 9.07 -8.58
C ARG A 246 -15.31 7.80 -7.79
N GLN A 247 -14.07 7.62 -7.29
CA GLN A 247 -13.71 6.44 -6.48
C GLN A 247 -14.45 6.45 -5.14
N ILE A 248 -14.54 7.59 -4.46
CA ILE A 248 -15.31 7.75 -3.22
C ILE A 248 -16.78 7.40 -3.45
N LYS A 249 -17.41 7.98 -4.48
CA LYS A 249 -18.82 7.67 -4.83
C LYS A 249 -19.02 6.19 -5.16
N LYS A 250 -18.02 5.54 -5.79
CA LYS A 250 -18.06 4.10 -6.08
C LYS A 250 -17.99 3.28 -4.78
N LYS A 251 -17.08 3.64 -3.87
CA LYS A 251 -16.94 2.99 -2.56
C LYS A 251 -18.22 3.09 -1.75
N GLU A 252 -18.81 4.28 -1.64
CA GLU A 252 -20.09 4.50 -0.95
C GLU A 252 -21.25 3.68 -1.54
N ARG A 253 -21.29 3.53 -2.88
CA ARG A 253 -22.33 2.69 -3.53
C ARG A 253 -22.18 1.23 -3.15
N VAL A 254 -20.94 0.71 -3.13
CA VAL A 254 -20.64 -0.66 -2.71
C VAL A 254 -21.01 -0.87 -1.25
N GLU A 255 -20.63 0.04 -0.36
CA GLU A 255 -20.99 -0.02 1.06
C GLU A 255 -22.49 -0.02 1.29
N ARG A 256 -23.22 0.90 0.63
CA ARG A 256 -24.70 0.92 0.71
C ARG A 256 -25.33 -0.37 0.18
N SER A 257 -24.73 -0.98 -0.86
CA SER A 257 -25.20 -2.27 -1.39
C SER A 257 -24.99 -3.38 -0.38
N LEU A 258 -23.81 -3.46 0.23
CA LEU A 258 -23.48 -4.44 1.27
C LEU A 258 -24.37 -4.28 2.51
N GLN A 259 -24.61 -3.05 2.94
CA GLN A 259 -25.54 -2.77 4.06
C GLN A 259 -26.97 -3.24 3.75
N ARG A 260 -27.47 -2.99 2.54
CA ARG A 260 -28.79 -3.49 2.12
C ARG A 260 -28.85 -5.02 2.10
N GLN A 261 -27.80 -5.67 1.61
CA GLN A 261 -27.71 -7.14 1.62
C GLN A 261 -27.66 -7.69 3.05
N ALA A 262 -26.88 -7.08 3.92
CA ALA A 262 -26.79 -7.46 5.34
C ALA A 262 -28.14 -7.32 6.06
N LEU A 263 -28.86 -6.21 5.81
CA LEU A 263 -30.23 -5.98 6.35
C LEU A 263 -31.22 -6.99 5.79
N ALA A 264 -31.16 -7.33 4.50
CA ALA A 264 -32.01 -8.34 3.90
C ALA A 264 -31.77 -9.72 4.51
N MET A 265 -30.50 -10.11 4.69
CA MET A 265 -30.12 -11.37 5.37
C MET A 265 -30.60 -11.42 6.82
N ALA A 266 -30.41 -10.32 7.58
CA ALA A 266 -30.89 -10.23 8.96
C ALA A 266 -32.43 -10.36 9.06
N ASN A 267 -33.16 -9.76 8.11
CA ASN A 267 -34.62 -9.89 8.04
C ASN A 267 -35.05 -11.32 7.71
N ILE A 268 -34.38 -12.01 6.78
CA ILE A 268 -34.65 -13.42 6.47
C ILE A 268 -34.49 -14.27 7.74
N HIS A 269 -33.42 -14.09 8.49
CA HIS A 269 -33.21 -14.81 9.76
C HIS A 269 -34.29 -14.53 10.79
N MET A 270 -34.79 -13.30 10.86
CA MET A 270 -35.92 -12.97 11.76
C MET A 270 -37.21 -13.67 11.35
N TYR A 271 -37.48 -13.81 10.05
CA TYR A 271 -38.66 -14.54 9.57
C TYR A 271 -38.54 -16.04 9.81
N GLU A 272 -37.36 -16.64 9.61
CA GLU A 272 -37.13 -18.06 9.91
C GLU A 272 -37.28 -18.40 11.39
N THR A 273 -36.80 -17.51 12.29
CA THR A 273 -36.97 -17.70 13.73
C THR A 273 -38.41 -17.53 14.19
N ARG A 274 -39.21 -16.68 13.54
CA ARG A 274 -40.65 -16.52 13.81
C ARG A 274 -41.47 -17.73 13.33
N THR A 275 -41.14 -18.31 12.18
CA THR A 275 -41.81 -19.51 11.67
C THR A 275 -41.49 -20.76 12.50
N ARG A 276 -40.28 -20.87 13.07
CA ARG A 276 -39.93 -21.98 13.98
C ARG A 276 -40.62 -21.90 15.36
N LYS A 277 -41.08 -20.74 15.81
CA LYS A 277 -41.81 -20.56 17.06
C LYS A 277 -43.31 -20.81 16.96
N ARG A 278 -43.87 -20.94 15.77
CA ARG A 278 -45.24 -21.46 15.60
C ARG A 278 -45.18 -22.99 15.76
N GLN A 279 -45.36 -23.45 17.00
CA GLN A 279 -45.72 -24.85 17.23
C GLN A 279 -46.85 -25.22 16.26
N ARG A 280 -46.64 -26.25 15.47
CA ARG A 280 -47.73 -26.87 14.75
C ARG A 280 -48.73 -27.31 15.79
N VAL A 281 -49.88 -26.70 15.82
CA VAL A 281 -51.01 -27.20 16.54
C VAL A 281 -51.40 -28.46 15.80
N ASN A 282 -51.04 -29.64 16.37
CA ASN A 282 -51.58 -30.90 15.94
C ASN A 282 -53.05 -30.89 16.31
N TYR A 283 -53.90 -30.63 15.36
CA TYR A 283 -55.30 -31.00 15.50
C TYR A 283 -55.33 -32.53 15.40
N ASN A 284 -55.37 -33.19 16.57
CA ASN A 284 -55.75 -34.60 16.62
C ASN A 284 -57.23 -34.68 16.11
N VAL A 285 -57.40 -35.11 14.90
CA VAL A 285 -58.71 -35.30 14.28
C VAL A 285 -59.41 -36.54 14.86
N ASP A 286 -58.66 -37.33 15.67
CA ASP A 286 -59.20 -38.57 16.24
C ASP A 286 -60.04 -38.39 17.51
N GLU A 287 -60.12 -37.19 18.11
CA GLU A 287 -60.95 -36.94 19.30
C GLU A 287 -62.39 -36.46 18.96
N LEU A 288 -62.74 -36.27 17.70
CA LEU A 288 -64.11 -35.88 17.28
C LEU A 288 -65.00 -37.07 16.86
N ALA A 289 -64.54 -38.32 16.96
CA ALA A 289 -65.25 -39.49 16.58
C ALA A 289 -65.99 -40.24 17.75
N GLU A 290 -65.98 -39.69 18.97
CA GLU A 290 -66.58 -40.36 20.13
C GLU A 290 -67.83 -39.67 20.75
N TYR A 291 -68.51 -38.77 20.03
CA TYR A 291 -69.75 -38.23 20.49
C TYR A 291 -70.82 -38.35 19.38
N ASP A 292 -71.19 -39.57 19.08
CA ASP A 292 -72.49 -39.89 18.53
C ASP A 292 -72.89 -41.30 19.07
N PHE A 293 -73.66 -41.20 20.21
CA PHE A 293 -74.84 -42.06 20.57
C PHE A 293 -75.34 -41.66 21.95
#